data_f6e24692851c8ad7c93383d1ab5adfad
#
_entry.id   f6e24692851c8ad7c93383d1ab5adfad
#
_cell.length_a   1.000
_cell.length_b   1.000
_cell.length_c   1.000
_cell.angle_alpha   90.00
_cell.angle_beta   90.00
_cell.angle_gamma   90.00
#
_symmetry.space_group_name_H-M   'P 1'
#
loop_
_entity.id
_entity.type
_entity.pdbx_description
1 polymer ?
#
loop_
_entity_poly.entity_id
_entity_poly.type
_entity_poly.pdbx_seq_one_letter_code
_entity_poly.pdbx_strand_id
1 'polypeptide(L)'
;MRIAQEEIFGPTTSLLRVTSFEEAVRVANGIEYGLSCAIFTRDVNQAFRAMRDLQTGITYINAGTTGAEVHLPFGGTKATGNGHREAGQAALDVFTEWKSIYVDYSGKLQRAQIDNVES
;
A
#
# COMPACT_ATOMS: atom_id res chain seq x y z
N MET A 1 -18.45 -3.96 16.68
CA MET A 1 -19.84 -3.76 16.15
C MET A 1 -19.79 -3.88 14.64
N ARG A 2 -20.80 -4.47 14.01
CA ARG A 2 -20.85 -4.67 12.55
C ARG A 2 -20.64 -3.38 11.78
N ILE A 3 -21.27 -2.28 12.18
CA ILE A 3 -21.14 -0.96 11.53
C ILE A 3 -19.71 -0.42 11.47
N ALA A 4 -18.82 -0.90 12.31
CA ALA A 4 -17.40 -0.53 12.30
C ALA A 4 -16.54 -1.46 11.43
N GLN A 5 -17.13 -2.50 10.84
CA GLN A 5 -16.43 -3.52 10.06
C GLN A 5 -16.99 -3.66 8.64
N GLU A 6 -18.26 -3.33 8.44
CA GLU A 6 -18.96 -3.48 7.18
C GLU A 6 -19.08 -2.15 6.44
N GLU A 7 -18.95 -2.16 5.15
CA GLU A 7 -19.22 -1.01 4.29
C GLU A 7 -20.75 -0.85 4.13
N ILE A 8 -21.29 0.28 4.60
CA ILE A 8 -22.74 0.50 4.65
C ILE A 8 -23.31 1.08 3.34
N PHE A 9 -22.47 1.73 2.53
CA PHE A 9 -22.89 2.42 1.29
C PHE A 9 -24.02 3.43 1.51
N GLY A 10 -23.91 4.27 2.56
CA GLY A 10 -24.91 5.26 2.93
C GLY A 10 -24.29 6.47 3.62
N PRO A 11 -25.07 7.50 3.92
CA PRO A 11 -24.60 8.73 4.55
C PRO A 11 -24.35 8.52 6.06
N THR A 12 -23.49 7.55 6.39
CA THR A 12 -23.19 7.16 7.75
C THR A 12 -21.70 7.30 8.06
N THR A 13 -21.37 7.71 9.28
CA THR A 13 -20.01 7.78 9.80
C THR A 13 -19.97 7.20 11.20
N SER A 14 -19.04 6.28 11.45
CA SER A 14 -18.81 5.72 12.77
C SER A 14 -17.71 6.48 13.49
N LEU A 15 -17.98 6.90 14.73
CA LEU A 15 -17.02 7.55 15.62
C LEU A 15 -16.59 6.58 16.71
N LEU A 16 -15.31 6.24 16.74
CA LEU A 16 -14.71 5.38 17.74
C LEU A 16 -13.73 6.19 18.60
N ARG A 17 -13.96 6.20 19.91
CA ARG A 17 -13.01 6.80 20.85
C ARG A 17 -11.86 5.84 21.10
N VAL A 18 -10.66 6.37 21.11
CA VAL A 18 -9.42 5.67 21.42
C VAL A 18 -8.66 6.43 22.50
N THR A 19 -7.84 5.74 23.26
CA THR A 19 -7.10 6.30 24.39
C THR A 19 -5.62 6.52 24.09
N SER A 20 -5.12 5.96 22.99
CA SER A 20 -3.73 6.08 22.58
C SER A 20 -3.57 6.03 21.06
N PHE A 21 -2.41 6.45 20.59
CA PHE A 21 -2.03 6.32 19.18
C PHE A 21 -1.98 4.85 18.73
N GLU A 22 -1.43 3.97 19.57
CA GLU A 22 -1.34 2.54 19.30
C GLU A 22 -2.73 1.89 19.14
N GLU A 23 -3.66 2.32 19.97
CA GLU A 23 -5.05 1.88 19.86
C GLU A 23 -5.69 2.40 18.58
N ALA A 24 -5.46 3.66 18.20
CA ALA A 24 -5.95 4.23 16.94
C ALA A 24 -5.48 3.43 15.74
N VAL A 25 -4.18 3.15 15.66
CA VAL A 25 -3.59 2.34 14.58
C VAL A 25 -4.17 0.93 14.55
N ARG A 26 -4.29 0.29 15.71
CA ARG A 26 -4.89 -1.05 15.82
C ARG A 26 -6.34 -1.08 15.32
N VAL A 27 -7.15 -0.09 15.71
CA VAL A 27 -8.55 0.03 15.28
C VAL A 27 -8.62 0.29 13.78
N ALA A 28 -7.81 1.21 13.25
CA ALA A 28 -7.77 1.53 11.83
C ALA A 28 -7.35 0.31 10.98
N ASN A 29 -6.41 -0.48 11.47
CA ASN A 29 -5.96 -1.69 10.78
C ASN A 29 -6.89 -2.90 10.98
N GLY A 30 -7.81 -2.84 11.94
CA GLY A 30 -8.65 -3.95 12.37
C GLY A 30 -9.86 -4.25 11.49
N ILE A 31 -9.90 -3.73 10.25
CA ILE A 31 -10.93 -4.01 9.24
C ILE A 31 -10.32 -4.74 8.06
N GLU A 32 -11.16 -5.42 7.27
CA GLU A 32 -10.72 -6.15 6.08
C GLU A 32 -10.38 -5.24 4.89
N TYR A 33 -10.79 -3.99 4.92
CA TYR A 33 -10.54 -3.01 3.85
C TYR A 33 -9.30 -2.16 4.14
N GLY A 34 -8.70 -1.61 3.08
CA GLY A 34 -7.49 -0.80 3.21
C GLY A 34 -7.25 0.11 2.00
N LEU A 35 -8.24 0.89 1.58
CA LEU A 35 -8.06 1.83 0.47
C LEU A 35 -7.24 3.04 0.93
N SER A 36 -7.80 3.83 1.84
CA SER A 36 -7.17 5.06 2.29
C SER A 36 -7.40 5.30 3.78
N CYS A 37 -6.46 6.01 4.40
CA CYS A 37 -6.53 6.46 5.78
C CYS A 37 -5.89 7.84 5.91
N ALA A 38 -6.37 8.66 6.83
CA ALA A 38 -5.78 9.95 7.18
C ALA A 38 -5.49 10.03 8.67
N ILE A 39 -4.38 10.67 9.01
CA ILE A 39 -4.06 11.06 10.38
C ILE A 39 -3.85 12.57 10.45
N PHE A 40 -4.44 13.20 11.46
CA PHE A 40 -4.22 14.59 11.80
C PHE A 40 -3.46 14.68 13.12
N THR A 41 -2.24 15.18 13.09
CA THR A 41 -1.37 15.28 14.26
C THR A 41 -0.41 16.44 14.12
N ARG A 42 0.01 17.02 15.26
CA ARG A 42 1.10 17.99 15.35
C ARG A 42 2.43 17.35 15.75
N ASP A 43 2.39 16.08 16.14
CA ASP A 43 3.58 15.32 16.53
C ASP A 43 4.16 14.62 15.30
N VAL A 44 5.35 15.05 14.89
CA VAL A 44 6.07 14.49 13.76
C VAL A 44 6.37 13.00 13.92
N ASN A 45 6.66 12.56 15.16
CA ASN A 45 6.94 11.15 15.43
C ASN A 45 5.68 10.28 15.21
N GLN A 46 4.51 10.77 15.62
CA GLN A 46 3.26 10.08 15.33
C GLN A 46 2.96 10.03 13.82
N ALA A 47 3.29 11.11 13.08
CA ALA A 47 3.13 11.13 11.63
C ALA A 47 3.98 10.04 10.96
N PHE A 48 5.28 9.95 11.29
CA PHE A 48 6.17 8.92 10.74
C PHE A 48 5.78 7.50 11.16
N ARG A 49 5.35 7.33 12.42
CA ARG A 49 4.83 6.04 12.89
C ARG A 49 3.57 5.64 12.12
N ALA A 50 2.65 6.57 11.86
CA ALA A 50 1.45 6.30 11.07
C ALA A 50 1.79 5.88 9.64
N MET A 51 2.74 6.56 8.98
CA MET A 51 3.21 6.16 7.65
C MET A 51 3.72 4.72 7.61
N ARG A 52 4.40 4.27 8.67
CA ARG A 52 4.93 2.91 8.78
C ARG A 52 3.86 1.88 9.13
N ASP A 53 2.95 2.22 10.05
CA ASP A 53 2.12 1.25 10.77
C ASP A 53 0.70 1.12 10.20
N LEU A 54 0.19 2.13 9.47
CA LEU A 54 -1.12 2.05 8.82
C LEU A 54 -1.08 1.13 7.59
N GLN A 55 -2.01 0.20 7.53
CA GLN A 55 -2.10 -0.83 6.48
C GLN A 55 -3.11 -0.42 5.40
N THR A 56 -2.86 0.71 4.76
CA THR A 56 -3.69 1.20 3.65
C THR A 56 -2.84 1.44 2.41
N GLY A 57 -3.47 1.39 1.26
CA GLY A 57 -2.79 1.69 -0.01
C GLY A 57 -2.41 3.15 -0.13
N ILE A 58 -3.20 4.04 0.50
CA ILE A 58 -2.95 5.48 0.51
C ILE A 58 -3.03 5.98 1.95
N THR A 59 -1.98 6.65 2.42
CA THR A 59 -1.95 7.25 3.75
C THR A 59 -1.74 8.75 3.64
N TYR A 60 -2.66 9.51 4.22
CA TYR A 60 -2.62 10.96 4.26
C TYR A 60 -2.17 11.45 5.63
N ILE A 61 -1.28 12.43 5.67
CA ILE A 61 -0.84 13.10 6.88
C ILE A 61 -1.32 14.55 6.83
N ASN A 62 -2.17 14.93 7.78
CA ASN A 62 -2.77 16.25 7.89
C ASN A 62 -3.53 16.70 6.63
N ALA A 63 -4.04 15.75 5.88
CA ALA A 63 -4.90 15.96 4.71
C ALA A 63 -6.07 14.98 4.74
N GLY A 64 -7.18 15.35 4.13
CA GLY A 64 -8.35 14.46 4.00
C GLY A 64 -8.13 13.39 2.94
N THR A 65 -8.95 12.35 3.00
CA THR A 65 -8.91 11.22 2.03
C THR A 65 -9.66 11.51 0.73
N THR A 66 -10.21 12.72 0.57
CA THR A 66 -10.90 13.16 -0.65
C THR A 66 -9.89 13.64 -1.68
N GLY A 67 -9.91 13.02 -2.83
CA GLY A 67 -8.98 13.32 -3.91
C GLY A 67 -7.71 12.47 -3.87
N ALA A 68 -7.27 12.07 -5.04
CA ALA A 68 -6.01 11.36 -5.24
C ALA A 68 -5.20 12.07 -6.31
N GLU A 69 -3.91 12.19 -6.08
CA GLU A 69 -2.99 12.82 -7.03
C GLU A 69 -2.66 11.84 -8.16
N VAL A 70 -2.91 12.24 -9.39
CA VAL A 70 -2.76 11.38 -10.58
C VAL A 70 -1.34 10.85 -10.80
N HIS A 71 -0.33 11.50 -10.23
CA HIS A 71 1.06 11.09 -10.33
C HIS A 71 1.47 10.05 -9.27
N LEU A 72 0.61 9.78 -8.28
CA LEU A 72 0.83 8.77 -7.25
C LEU A 72 0.06 7.49 -7.55
N PRO A 73 0.63 6.32 -7.25
CA PRO A 73 -0.07 5.05 -7.41
C PRO A 73 -1.34 5.01 -6.55
N PHE A 74 -2.48 4.73 -7.17
CA PHE A 74 -3.77 4.61 -6.51
C PHE A 74 -4.19 3.15 -6.40
N GLY A 75 -4.63 2.74 -5.22
CA GLY A 75 -5.17 1.41 -4.99
C GLY A 75 -5.09 0.99 -3.52
N GLY A 76 -5.90 0.01 -3.16
CA GLY A 76 -6.02 -0.48 -1.79
C GLY A 76 -5.13 -1.67 -1.48
N THR A 77 -5.13 -2.01 -0.21
CA THR A 77 -4.57 -3.24 0.36
C THR A 77 -5.70 -4.13 0.86
N LYS A 78 -5.37 -5.30 1.37
CA LYS A 78 -6.33 -6.27 1.94
C LYS A 78 -7.44 -6.58 0.91
N ALA A 79 -8.71 -6.65 1.35
CA ALA A 79 -9.85 -6.94 0.48
C ALA A 79 -10.23 -5.80 -0.49
N THR A 80 -9.59 -4.63 -0.39
CA THR A 80 -9.88 -3.50 -1.29
C THR A 80 -9.12 -3.57 -2.61
N GLY A 81 -8.07 -4.36 -2.71
CA GLY A 81 -7.22 -4.38 -3.91
C GLY A 81 -6.82 -5.78 -4.34
N ASN A 82 -6.45 -5.90 -5.61
CA ASN A 82 -5.92 -7.13 -6.22
C ASN A 82 -4.37 -7.14 -6.30
N GLY A 83 -3.72 -6.16 -5.67
CA GLY A 83 -2.26 -5.98 -5.69
C GLY A 83 -1.75 -4.98 -6.73
N HIS A 84 -2.53 -4.68 -7.76
CA HIS A 84 -2.18 -3.66 -8.75
C HIS A 84 -2.46 -2.24 -8.24
N ARG A 85 -1.82 -1.27 -8.87
CA ARG A 85 -2.05 0.15 -8.63
C ARG A 85 -2.37 0.86 -9.93
N GLU A 86 -3.38 1.73 -9.88
CA GLU A 86 -3.71 2.66 -10.96
C GLU A 86 -2.92 3.96 -10.77
N ALA A 87 -2.86 4.76 -11.81
CA ALA A 87 -2.20 6.07 -11.82
C ALA A 87 -0.68 6.03 -11.58
N GLY A 88 -0.04 7.17 -11.79
CA GLY A 88 1.41 7.28 -11.72
C GLY A 88 2.13 6.29 -12.64
N GLN A 89 3.37 6.02 -12.33
CA GLN A 89 4.16 5.04 -13.10
C GLN A 89 3.64 3.60 -12.96
N ALA A 90 2.97 3.29 -11.87
CA ALA A 90 2.42 1.96 -11.64
C ALA A 90 1.34 1.57 -12.67
N ALA A 91 0.68 2.56 -13.30
CA ALA A 91 -0.29 2.31 -14.36
C ALA A 91 0.33 1.63 -15.59
N LEU A 92 1.63 1.84 -15.83
CA LEU A 92 2.31 1.21 -16.96
C LEU A 92 2.34 -0.32 -16.82
N ASP A 93 2.48 -0.84 -15.60
CA ASP A 93 2.51 -2.28 -15.35
C ASP A 93 1.17 -2.97 -15.68
N VAL A 94 0.06 -2.22 -15.68
CA VAL A 94 -1.27 -2.72 -16.03
C VAL A 94 -1.43 -2.90 -17.54
N PHE A 95 -0.78 -2.07 -18.34
CA PHE A 95 -0.94 -2.01 -19.80
C PHE A 95 0.25 -2.56 -20.57
N THR A 96 1.29 -3.04 -19.88
CA THR A 96 2.52 -3.54 -20.49
C THR A 96 2.93 -4.87 -19.90
N GLU A 97 3.76 -5.61 -20.64
CA GLU A 97 4.39 -6.83 -20.18
C GLU A 97 5.91 -6.68 -20.20
N TRP A 98 6.55 -7.14 -19.14
CA TRP A 98 7.99 -7.19 -19.05
C TRP A 98 8.55 -8.30 -19.94
N LYS A 99 9.54 -7.96 -20.79
CA LYS A 99 10.30 -8.91 -21.57
C LYS A 99 11.77 -8.78 -21.26
N SER A 100 12.35 -9.81 -20.68
CA SER A 100 13.81 -9.87 -20.47
C SER A 100 14.49 -10.42 -21.73
N ILE A 101 15.52 -9.72 -22.20
CA ILE A 101 16.30 -10.11 -23.36
C ILE A 101 17.75 -10.22 -22.92
N TYR A 102 18.30 -11.41 -23.06
CA TYR A 102 19.73 -11.67 -22.85
C TYR A 102 20.39 -11.86 -24.21
N VAL A 103 21.45 -11.13 -24.43
CA VAL A 103 22.20 -11.20 -25.70
C VAL A 103 23.63 -11.61 -25.37
N ASP A 104 24.05 -12.78 -25.86
CA ASP A 104 25.40 -13.28 -25.68
C ASP A 104 26.01 -13.70 -27.03
N TYR A 105 27.06 -13.03 -27.39
CA TYR A 105 27.89 -13.35 -28.56
C TYR A 105 29.27 -13.92 -28.21
N SER A 106 29.49 -14.29 -26.93
CA SER A 106 30.78 -14.80 -26.45
C SER A 106 31.15 -16.17 -27.00
N GLY A 107 30.17 -16.94 -27.48
CA GLY A 107 30.36 -18.33 -27.93
C GLY A 107 30.72 -19.28 -26.80
N LYS A 108 30.58 -18.85 -25.53
CA LYS A 108 30.86 -19.66 -24.34
C LYS A 108 29.59 -19.86 -23.53
N LEU A 109 29.40 -21.07 -23.02
CA LEU A 109 28.31 -21.34 -22.11
C LEU A 109 28.52 -20.55 -20.81
N GLN A 110 27.56 -19.69 -20.44
CA GLN A 110 27.54 -19.07 -19.12
C GLN A 110 27.30 -20.14 -18.05
N ARG A 111 28.27 -20.29 -17.13
CA ARG A 111 28.08 -21.15 -15.98
C ARG A 111 27.17 -20.44 -14.97
N ALA A 112 26.17 -21.14 -14.49
CA ALA A 112 25.37 -20.66 -13.38
C ALA A 112 26.26 -20.48 -12.13
N GLN A 113 25.99 -19.48 -11.31
CA GLN A 113 26.75 -19.17 -10.09
C GLN A 113 26.84 -20.32 -9.07
N ILE A 114 26.11 -21.41 -9.28
CA ILE A 114 26.01 -22.56 -8.39
C ILE A 114 27.17 -23.58 -8.63
N ASP A 115 27.90 -23.45 -9.73
CA ASP A 115 28.94 -24.44 -10.12
C ASP A 115 30.38 -24.10 -9.69
N ASN A 116 30.56 -23.26 -8.68
CA ASN A 116 31.85 -23.04 -8.06
C ASN A 116 32.14 -24.19 -7.03
N VAL A 117 32.26 -25.41 -7.51
CA VAL A 117 32.97 -26.44 -6.79
C VAL A 117 34.44 -26.35 -7.26
N GLU A 118 35.24 -25.66 -6.47
CA GLU A 118 36.69 -25.73 -6.62
C GLU A 118 37.12 -27.20 -6.41
N SER A 119 37.69 -27.78 -7.45
CA SER A 119 38.44 -29.04 -7.37
C SER A 119 39.88 -28.77 -6.98
#